data_a884c4431ac128d7c5e4894c5d3e1ed1
#
_entry.id   a884c4431ac128d7c5e4894c5d3e1ed1
#
_cell.length_a   1.000
_cell.length_b   1.000
_cell.length_c   1.000
_cell.angle_alpha   90.00
_cell.angle_beta   90.00
_cell.angle_gamma   90.00
#
_symmetry.space_group_name_H-M   'P 1'
#
loop_
_entity.id
_entity.type
_entity.pdbx_description
1 polymer ?
#
loop_
_entity_poly.entity_id
_entity_poly.type
_entity_poly.pdbx_seq_one_letter_code
_entity_poly.pdbx_strand_id
1 'polypeptide(L)'
;DAQESRGLGDVYKRQDHESENHDHEHEGAGHEHEHAAEAAAGHSDEIILPPAKAQAAGVETSIIEPGTFNQVIKTSGRVMAAQGDESVAVATVAGVVSFHGKVIEGMSISKGTPLVMLSSKNMADGDPVQRARIAYETAKKEYERMKELLPNKIVSEKDFAQARQTYENARISYEAVAQNHSAQGQAIPSPISGYVKSLLVKEGDYVTVGQPLVSVTQNRKLFLRADVSEKYYPYLRTIGSANFCTPYNNKVYTLKELNGRLLSYGKASGENSYYV
;
A
#
# COMPACT_ATOMS: atom_id res chain seq x y z
N ASP A 1 -19.05 -11.33 31.52
CA ASP A 1 -20.14 -10.43 31.17
C ASP A 1 -20.50 -10.63 29.71
N ALA A 2 -21.62 -11.35 29.56
CA ALA A 2 -22.21 -11.65 28.28
C ALA A 2 -23.07 -10.47 27.82
N GLN A 3 -22.92 -10.06 26.55
CA GLN A 3 -23.88 -9.18 25.92
C GLN A 3 -24.29 -9.72 24.57
N GLU A 4 -25.58 -9.97 24.52
CA GLU A 4 -26.37 -10.60 23.48
C GLU A 4 -26.29 -9.87 22.11
N SER A 5 -26.02 -10.61 21.07
CA SER A 5 -26.29 -10.22 19.69
C SER A 5 -27.68 -10.74 19.29
N ARG A 6 -28.64 -9.84 19.16
CA ARG A 6 -29.96 -10.15 18.61
C ARG A 6 -29.88 -10.26 17.09
N GLY A 7 -30.10 -11.47 16.60
CA GLY A 7 -30.33 -11.74 15.19
C GLY A 7 -31.69 -11.24 14.74
N LEU A 8 -31.73 -10.56 13.62
CA LEU A 8 -32.95 -10.30 12.86
C LEU A 8 -33.24 -11.53 11.99
N GLY A 9 -34.26 -12.27 12.41
CA GLY A 9 -34.80 -13.41 11.65
C GLY A 9 -35.78 -12.92 10.58
N ASP A 10 -35.59 -13.41 9.39
CA ASP A 10 -36.49 -13.23 8.26
C ASP A 10 -37.81 -13.98 8.51
N VAL A 11 -38.93 -13.25 8.51
CA VAL A 11 -40.28 -13.78 8.55
C VAL A 11 -40.83 -13.82 7.12
N TYR A 12 -40.68 -14.95 6.45
CA TYR A 12 -41.49 -15.28 5.29
C TYR A 12 -42.75 -16.02 5.75
N LYS A 13 -43.88 -15.33 5.77
CA LYS A 13 -45.17 -15.90 6.05
C LYS A 13 -45.80 -16.39 4.73
N ARG A 14 -45.81 -17.70 4.53
CA ARG A 14 -46.68 -18.33 3.50
C ARG A 14 -48.11 -18.20 3.92
N GLN A 15 -48.92 -17.61 3.08
CA GLN A 15 -50.36 -17.69 3.18
C GLN A 15 -50.86 -18.84 2.29
N ASP A 16 -51.30 -19.89 2.93
CA ASP A 16 -52.09 -20.94 2.28
C ASP A 16 -53.53 -20.44 2.22
N HIS A 17 -54.06 -20.31 1.01
CA HIS A 17 -55.47 -20.05 0.78
C HIS A 17 -56.19 -21.39 0.63
N GLU A 18 -56.94 -21.78 1.66
CA GLU A 18 -57.97 -22.80 1.57
C GLU A 18 -59.14 -22.25 0.73
N SER A 19 -59.55 -23.02 -0.27
CA SER A 19 -60.71 -22.78 -1.10
C SER A 19 -61.94 -23.30 -0.41
N GLU A 20 -62.79 -22.44 0.13
CA GLU A 20 -64.14 -22.81 0.49
C GLU A 20 -65.09 -22.66 -0.69
N ASN A 21 -65.70 -23.79 -1.06
CA ASN A 21 -66.81 -23.89 -2.02
C ASN A 21 -68.08 -23.39 -1.38
N HIS A 22 -68.69 -22.34 -1.95
CA HIS A 22 -70.07 -21.98 -1.67
C HIS A 22 -70.88 -22.10 -2.93
N ASP A 23 -71.74 -23.18 -2.97
CA ASP A 23 -72.84 -23.32 -3.86
C ASP A 23 -73.94 -22.31 -3.48
N HIS A 24 -74.35 -21.46 -4.41
CA HIS A 24 -75.57 -20.75 -4.40
C HIS A 24 -76.35 -20.92 -5.71
N GLU A 25 -77.36 -21.76 -5.63
CA GLU A 25 -78.45 -21.81 -6.62
C GLU A 25 -79.25 -20.48 -6.56
N HIS A 26 -79.46 -19.84 -7.68
CA HIS A 26 -80.55 -18.85 -7.92
C HIS A 26 -81.15 -19.05 -9.32
N GLU A 27 -82.39 -19.39 -9.24
CA GLU A 27 -83.30 -19.44 -10.38
C GLU A 27 -83.64 -18.04 -10.98
N GLY A 28 -83.68 -17.99 -12.26
CA GLY A 28 -84.66 -17.39 -13.10
C GLY A 28 -84.88 -15.90 -13.16
N ALA A 29 -84.60 -15.37 -14.37
CA ALA A 29 -85.57 -14.57 -15.10
C ALA A 29 -84.92 -14.09 -16.41
N GLY A 30 -85.52 -14.43 -17.53
CA GLY A 30 -85.06 -14.08 -18.86
C GLY A 30 -85.19 -12.60 -19.17
N HIS A 31 -84.22 -12.04 -19.79
CA HIS A 31 -84.33 -10.85 -20.62
C HIS A 31 -83.53 -11.11 -21.91
N GLU A 32 -84.18 -11.18 -23.04
CA GLU A 32 -83.62 -11.13 -24.36
C GLU A 32 -82.98 -9.77 -24.59
N HIS A 33 -81.68 -9.78 -24.81
CA HIS A 33 -81.04 -8.63 -25.41
C HIS A 33 -80.24 -9.13 -26.63
N GLU A 34 -80.59 -8.51 -27.74
CA GLU A 34 -79.81 -8.65 -28.99
C GLU A 34 -78.34 -8.33 -28.75
N HIS A 35 -77.51 -9.36 -28.89
CA HIS A 35 -76.10 -9.13 -28.89
C HIS A 35 -75.59 -8.99 -30.34
N ALA A 36 -75.21 -7.77 -30.66
CA ALA A 36 -74.31 -7.50 -31.74
C ALA A 36 -73.01 -8.30 -31.48
N ALA A 37 -72.56 -8.99 -32.49
CA ALA A 37 -71.32 -9.79 -32.43
C ALA A 37 -70.11 -8.90 -32.15
N GLU A 38 -69.72 -8.81 -30.86
CA GLU A 38 -68.40 -8.31 -30.47
C GLU A 38 -67.44 -9.49 -30.48
N ALA A 39 -66.48 -9.41 -31.42
CA ALA A 39 -65.41 -10.39 -31.56
C ALA A 39 -64.71 -10.60 -30.22
N ALA A 40 -64.62 -11.84 -29.77
CA ALA A 40 -63.86 -12.26 -28.59
C ALA A 40 -62.37 -11.77 -28.74
N ALA A 41 -62.06 -10.63 -28.12
CA ALA A 41 -60.71 -10.23 -27.86
C ALA A 41 -60.16 -11.18 -26.81
N GLY A 42 -59.35 -12.14 -27.26
CA GLY A 42 -58.55 -12.98 -26.37
C GLY A 42 -57.73 -12.04 -25.48
N HIS A 43 -57.82 -12.25 -24.15
CA HIS A 43 -56.93 -11.59 -23.23
C HIS A 43 -55.51 -12.11 -23.49
N SER A 44 -54.76 -11.43 -24.38
CA SER A 44 -53.33 -11.59 -24.48
C SER A 44 -52.74 -10.74 -23.38
N ASP A 45 -51.93 -11.32 -22.52
CA ASP A 45 -51.10 -10.59 -21.54
C ASP A 45 -50.07 -9.66 -22.24
N GLU A 46 -50.34 -9.33 -23.48
CA GLU A 46 -49.46 -8.50 -24.32
C GLU A 46 -49.78 -7.02 -24.08
N ILE A 47 -48.88 -6.31 -23.48
CA ILE A 47 -48.97 -4.87 -23.28
C ILE A 47 -48.46 -4.17 -24.53
N ILE A 48 -49.37 -3.64 -25.33
CA ILE A 48 -49.00 -2.85 -26.53
C ILE A 48 -48.70 -1.42 -26.10
N LEU A 49 -47.40 -1.05 -26.09
CA LEU A 49 -46.95 0.30 -25.77
C LEU A 49 -46.71 1.09 -27.07
N PRO A 50 -47.52 2.13 -27.39
CA PRO A 50 -47.30 2.97 -28.57
C PRO A 50 -45.89 3.63 -28.50
N PRO A 51 -45.20 3.79 -29.66
CA PRO A 51 -43.82 4.32 -29.69
C PRO A 51 -43.62 5.65 -28.97
N ALA A 52 -44.62 6.56 -29.06
CA ALA A 52 -44.58 7.85 -28.39
C ALA A 52 -44.58 7.71 -26.83
N LYS A 53 -45.38 6.74 -26.31
CA LYS A 53 -45.40 6.45 -24.88
C LYS A 53 -44.16 5.70 -24.41
N ALA A 54 -43.62 4.81 -25.24
CA ALA A 54 -42.35 4.12 -24.97
C ALA A 54 -41.18 5.13 -24.83
N GLN A 55 -41.12 6.07 -25.75
CA GLN A 55 -40.09 7.12 -25.72
C GLN A 55 -40.25 8.06 -24.51
N ALA A 56 -41.47 8.45 -24.17
CA ALA A 56 -41.75 9.27 -22.99
C ALA A 56 -41.45 8.55 -21.65
N ALA A 57 -41.58 7.22 -21.64
CA ALA A 57 -41.24 6.37 -20.51
C ALA A 57 -39.73 6.00 -20.46
N GLY A 58 -38.89 6.48 -21.39
CA GLY A 58 -37.47 6.18 -21.44
C GLY A 58 -37.16 4.73 -21.82
N VAL A 59 -38.09 4.04 -22.52
CA VAL A 59 -37.83 2.67 -23.00
C VAL A 59 -36.96 2.73 -24.25
N GLU A 60 -35.75 2.21 -24.14
CA GLU A 60 -34.81 2.07 -25.25
C GLU A 60 -34.69 0.61 -25.64
N THR A 61 -34.62 0.32 -26.94
CA THR A 61 -34.36 -1.01 -27.47
C THR A 61 -32.97 -1.06 -28.10
N SER A 62 -32.21 -2.09 -27.78
CA SER A 62 -30.94 -2.35 -28.45
C SER A 62 -30.87 -3.75 -29.05
N ILE A 63 -30.23 -3.87 -30.18
CA ILE A 63 -29.98 -5.16 -30.82
C ILE A 63 -28.78 -5.78 -30.06
N ILE A 64 -29.00 -6.94 -29.46
CA ILE A 64 -27.94 -7.71 -28.82
C ILE A 64 -27.28 -8.58 -29.86
N GLU A 65 -26.01 -8.28 -30.17
CA GLU A 65 -25.17 -9.12 -31.02
C GLU A 65 -24.39 -10.12 -30.17
N PRO A 66 -24.17 -11.35 -30.74
CA PRO A 66 -23.29 -12.33 -30.09
C PRO A 66 -21.87 -11.76 -29.94
N GLY A 67 -21.35 -11.71 -28.71
CA GLY A 67 -20.03 -11.19 -28.42
C GLY A 67 -19.27 -12.08 -27.44
N THR A 68 -18.00 -11.79 -27.27
CA THR A 68 -17.17 -12.50 -26.28
C THR A 68 -17.60 -12.10 -24.85
N PHE A 69 -18.07 -13.09 -24.09
CA PHE A 69 -18.36 -12.88 -22.67
C PHE A 69 -17.09 -13.00 -21.84
N ASN A 70 -16.73 -11.92 -21.15
CA ASN A 70 -15.62 -11.92 -20.22
C ASN A 70 -16.13 -12.09 -18.80
N GLN A 71 -15.75 -13.19 -18.17
CA GLN A 71 -16.06 -13.39 -16.75
C GLN A 71 -15.31 -12.35 -15.88
N VAL A 72 -16.01 -11.71 -14.97
CA VAL A 72 -15.44 -10.70 -14.08
C VAL A 72 -15.31 -11.27 -12.66
N ILE A 73 -14.10 -11.23 -12.11
CA ILE A 73 -13.82 -11.54 -10.72
C ILE A 73 -13.83 -10.21 -9.95
N LYS A 74 -14.83 -10.03 -9.09
CA LYS A 74 -14.90 -8.85 -8.21
C LYS A 74 -14.14 -9.15 -6.92
N THR A 75 -13.23 -8.26 -6.56
CA THR A 75 -12.42 -8.39 -5.35
C THR A 75 -11.96 -7.02 -4.85
N SER A 76 -11.43 -6.98 -3.63
CA SER A 76 -10.77 -5.81 -3.08
C SER A 76 -9.28 -5.81 -3.41
N GLY A 77 -8.67 -4.63 -3.37
CA GLY A 77 -7.24 -4.47 -3.60
C GLY A 77 -6.67 -3.26 -2.88
N ARG A 78 -5.36 -3.15 -2.87
CA ARG A 78 -4.62 -2.02 -2.29
C ARG A 78 -3.68 -1.43 -3.32
N VAL A 79 -3.64 -0.11 -3.36
CA VAL A 79 -2.62 0.60 -4.14
C VAL A 79 -1.36 0.72 -3.29
N MET A 80 -0.23 0.32 -3.83
CA MET A 80 1.06 0.29 -3.16
C MET A 80 2.11 0.99 -4.03
N ALA A 81 3.11 1.60 -3.39
CA ALA A 81 4.29 2.08 -4.11
C ALA A 81 5.08 0.91 -4.71
N ALA A 82 5.63 1.11 -5.89
CA ALA A 82 6.48 0.11 -6.51
C ALA A 82 7.78 -0.11 -5.71
N GLN A 83 8.32 -1.30 -5.79
CA GLN A 83 9.61 -1.62 -5.18
C GLN A 83 10.69 -0.67 -5.72
N GLY A 84 11.45 -0.03 -4.81
CA GLY A 84 12.43 1.01 -5.15
C GLY A 84 11.89 2.44 -5.11
N ASP A 85 10.57 2.64 -5.07
CA ASP A 85 9.97 3.96 -4.83
C ASP A 85 9.80 4.29 -3.34
N GLU A 86 10.09 3.34 -2.46
CA GLU A 86 10.11 3.52 -1.01
C GLU A 86 11.51 3.22 -0.47
N SER A 87 11.99 4.06 0.41
CA SER A 87 13.28 3.90 1.08
C SER A 87 13.17 4.34 2.53
N VAL A 88 13.88 3.62 3.40
CA VAL A 88 13.87 3.90 4.84
C VAL A 88 15.19 4.52 5.25
N ALA A 89 15.13 5.68 5.91
CA ALA A 89 16.27 6.26 6.59
C ALA A 89 16.51 5.47 7.89
N VAL A 90 17.72 4.90 8.03
CA VAL A 90 18.10 4.07 9.17
C VAL A 90 19.16 4.76 10.02
N ALA A 91 19.20 4.46 11.31
CA ALA A 91 20.22 4.96 12.21
C ALA A 91 21.61 4.42 11.83
N THR A 92 22.55 5.31 11.59
CA THR A 92 23.96 4.97 11.29
C THR A 92 24.82 4.87 12.54
N VAL A 93 24.37 5.51 13.62
CA VAL A 93 24.98 5.45 14.97
C VAL A 93 23.89 5.28 16.01
N ALA A 94 24.25 4.74 17.17
CA ALA A 94 23.33 4.71 18.31
C ALA A 94 23.23 6.12 18.93
N GLY A 95 22.04 6.48 19.42
CA GLY A 95 21.84 7.79 20.03
C GLY A 95 20.38 8.08 20.35
N VAL A 96 20.14 9.27 20.89
CA VAL A 96 18.81 9.81 21.17
C VAL A 96 18.35 10.63 19.97
N VAL A 97 17.13 10.36 19.54
CA VAL A 97 16.48 10.99 18.38
C VAL A 97 16.09 12.43 18.70
N SER A 98 16.43 13.35 17.81
CA SER A 98 15.80 14.66 17.68
C SER A 98 15.51 14.95 16.22
N PHE A 99 14.37 15.58 15.91
CA PHE A 99 14.05 15.92 14.52
C PHE A 99 14.75 17.21 14.08
N HIS A 100 15.25 17.22 12.86
CA HIS A 100 15.80 18.42 12.26
C HIS A 100 14.69 19.32 11.73
N GLY A 101 14.19 20.21 12.58
CA GLY A 101 13.03 21.05 12.27
C GLY A 101 11.71 20.27 12.34
N LYS A 102 10.69 20.77 11.65
CA LYS A 102 9.36 20.17 11.66
C LYS A 102 9.27 19.08 10.58
N VAL A 103 9.46 17.83 10.94
CA VAL A 103 9.27 16.67 10.07
C VAL A 103 7.90 16.06 10.36
N ILE A 104 7.02 16.05 9.36
CA ILE A 104 5.67 15.49 9.47
C ILE A 104 5.38 14.55 8.30
N GLU A 105 4.47 13.60 8.50
CA GLU A 105 3.99 12.72 7.44
C GLU A 105 3.32 13.52 6.32
N GLY A 106 3.56 13.13 5.08
CA GLY A 106 3.11 13.85 3.88
C GLY A 106 4.00 15.02 3.45
N MET A 107 5.01 15.40 4.23
CA MET A 107 5.94 16.49 3.88
C MET A 107 6.81 16.10 2.69
N SER A 108 6.94 17.01 1.72
CA SER A 108 7.86 16.86 0.59
C SER A 108 9.31 17.12 1.03
N ILE A 109 10.21 16.25 0.63
CA ILE A 109 11.64 16.33 0.97
C ILE A 109 12.51 16.00 -0.23
N SER A 110 13.72 16.58 -0.27
CA SER A 110 14.73 16.27 -1.27
C SER A 110 15.73 15.24 -0.72
N LYS A 111 16.35 14.47 -1.62
CA LYS A 111 17.44 13.57 -1.26
C LYS A 111 18.57 14.37 -0.57
N GLY A 112 19.09 13.84 0.53
CA GLY A 112 20.16 14.48 1.30
C GLY A 112 19.67 15.49 2.35
N THR A 113 18.38 15.85 2.39
CA THR A 113 17.84 16.72 3.44
C THR A 113 17.93 16.00 4.79
N PRO A 114 18.53 16.60 5.84
CA PRO A 114 18.59 16.02 7.17
C PRO A 114 17.18 15.91 7.74
N LEU A 115 16.81 14.72 8.21
CA LEU A 115 15.49 14.44 8.79
C LEU A 115 15.57 14.30 10.30
N VAL A 116 16.57 13.55 10.74
CA VAL A 116 16.76 13.19 12.15
C VAL A 116 18.19 13.48 12.54
N MET A 117 18.37 13.96 13.75
CA MET A 117 19.66 14.11 14.43
C MET A 117 19.76 13.07 15.54
N LEU A 118 20.85 12.33 15.57
CA LEU A 118 21.13 11.35 16.64
C LEU A 118 22.21 11.90 17.55
N SER A 119 21.86 12.18 18.79
CA SER A 119 22.78 12.66 19.81
C SER A 119 23.26 11.54 20.72
N SER A 120 24.56 11.41 20.85
CA SER A 120 25.22 10.45 21.75
C SER A 120 25.91 11.12 22.94
N LYS A 121 25.71 12.43 23.15
CA LYS A 121 26.47 13.25 24.12
C LYS A 121 26.44 12.75 25.56
N ASN A 122 25.32 12.17 26.01
CA ASN A 122 25.11 11.73 27.39
C ASN A 122 25.09 10.20 27.53
N MET A 123 25.66 9.48 26.56
CA MET A 123 25.72 8.03 26.65
C MET A 123 26.93 7.55 27.43
N ALA A 124 26.77 6.44 28.18
CA ALA A 124 27.85 5.84 28.96
C ALA A 124 29.10 5.51 28.12
N ASP A 125 28.89 5.09 26.85
CA ASP A 125 29.96 4.78 25.90
C ASP A 125 30.56 6.02 25.22
N GLY A 126 30.06 7.22 25.49
CA GLY A 126 30.49 8.46 24.87
C GLY A 126 30.14 8.56 23.37
N ASP A 127 30.57 9.65 22.73
CA ASP A 127 30.32 9.91 21.32
C ASP A 127 31.22 9.02 20.45
N PRO A 128 30.66 8.13 19.60
CA PRO A 128 31.43 7.28 18.70
C PRO A 128 32.37 8.05 17.76
N VAL A 129 31.95 9.25 17.32
CA VAL A 129 32.76 10.09 16.43
C VAL A 129 33.96 10.66 17.18
N GLN A 130 33.80 11.09 18.41
CA GLN A 130 34.91 11.57 19.21
C GLN A 130 35.93 10.47 19.53
N ARG A 131 35.45 9.26 19.82
CA ARG A 131 36.35 8.10 20.02
C ARG A 131 37.14 7.77 18.76
N ALA A 132 36.47 7.71 17.61
CA ALA A 132 37.13 7.44 16.33
C ALA A 132 38.13 8.56 15.98
N ARG A 133 37.80 9.81 16.26
CA ARG A 133 38.71 10.95 16.08
C ARG A 133 39.97 10.83 16.91
N ILE A 134 39.84 10.55 18.21
CA ILE A 134 40.98 10.37 19.12
C ILE A 134 41.88 9.21 18.64
N ALA A 135 41.26 8.09 18.24
CA ALA A 135 42.03 6.94 17.71
C ALA A 135 42.80 7.30 16.43
N TYR A 136 42.12 8.04 15.51
CA TYR A 136 42.75 8.51 14.27
C TYR A 136 43.92 9.49 14.57
N GLU A 137 43.73 10.50 15.42
CA GLU A 137 44.75 11.48 15.76
C GLU A 137 45.95 10.82 16.45
N THR A 138 45.71 9.85 17.32
CA THR A 138 46.78 9.07 17.99
C THR A 138 47.54 8.23 17.01
N ALA A 139 46.85 7.46 16.15
CA ALA A 139 47.48 6.62 15.13
C ALA A 139 48.26 7.45 14.09
N LYS A 140 47.75 8.64 13.74
CA LYS A 140 48.42 9.58 12.84
C LYS A 140 49.73 10.06 13.41
N LYS A 141 49.77 10.50 14.67
CA LYS A 141 51.02 10.94 15.34
C LYS A 141 52.04 9.83 15.41
N GLU A 142 51.63 8.60 15.70
CA GLU A 142 52.54 7.46 15.75
C GLU A 142 53.09 7.12 14.37
N TYR A 143 52.24 7.12 13.33
CA TYR A 143 52.68 6.92 11.94
C TYR A 143 53.69 8.00 11.50
N GLU A 144 53.41 9.30 11.78
CA GLU A 144 54.29 10.42 11.44
C GLU A 144 55.64 10.27 12.16
N ARG A 145 55.63 9.92 13.46
CA ARG A 145 56.85 9.66 14.23
C ARG A 145 57.68 8.53 13.64
N MET A 146 57.04 7.39 13.32
CA MET A 146 57.76 6.24 12.71
C MET A 146 58.31 6.57 11.34
N LYS A 147 57.58 7.40 10.56
CA LYS A 147 58.05 7.87 9.23
C LYS A 147 59.33 8.70 9.32
N GLU A 148 59.44 9.57 10.33
CA GLU A 148 60.62 10.39 10.57
C GLU A 148 61.84 9.57 11.05
N LEU A 149 61.62 8.50 11.79
CA LEU A 149 62.66 7.66 12.35
C LEU A 149 63.16 6.58 11.39
N LEU A 150 62.38 6.19 10.40
CA LEU A 150 62.70 5.12 9.44
C LEU A 150 63.95 5.39 8.61
N PRO A 151 64.23 6.61 8.08
CA PRO A 151 65.42 6.90 7.29
C PRO A 151 66.70 6.70 8.10
N ASN A 152 66.65 6.95 9.41
CA ASN A 152 67.76 6.80 10.34
C ASN A 152 67.91 5.38 10.88
N LYS A 153 67.13 4.41 10.35
CA LYS A 153 67.13 2.99 10.78
C LYS A 153 66.88 2.80 12.30
N ILE A 154 66.23 3.75 12.95
CA ILE A 154 65.91 3.69 14.39
C ILE A 154 64.73 2.75 14.65
N VAL A 155 63.83 2.61 13.65
CA VAL A 155 62.66 1.71 13.67
C VAL A 155 62.79 0.69 12.54
N SER A 156 62.20 -0.49 12.72
CA SER A 156 62.17 -1.49 11.67
C SER A 156 61.12 -1.19 10.60
N GLU A 157 61.32 -1.67 9.37
CA GLU A 157 60.33 -1.59 8.32
C GLU A 157 58.98 -2.26 8.72
N LYS A 158 59.05 -3.32 9.52
CA LYS A 158 57.90 -4.02 10.05
C LYS A 158 57.08 -3.11 11.00
N ASP A 159 57.74 -2.42 11.92
CA ASP A 159 57.09 -1.54 12.88
C ASP A 159 56.47 -0.35 12.17
N PHE A 160 57.15 0.21 11.16
CA PHE A 160 56.59 1.26 10.31
C PHE A 160 55.37 0.78 9.54
N ALA A 161 55.41 -0.41 8.93
CA ALA A 161 54.28 -0.98 8.22
C ALA A 161 53.07 -1.20 9.13
N GLN A 162 53.32 -1.65 10.38
CA GLN A 162 52.27 -1.81 11.39
C GLN A 162 51.66 -0.47 11.79
N ALA A 163 52.45 0.57 12.05
CA ALA A 163 51.97 1.90 12.36
C ALA A 163 51.14 2.50 11.22
N ARG A 164 51.59 2.30 9.96
CA ARG A 164 50.86 2.70 8.76
C ARG A 164 49.50 2.01 8.66
N GLN A 165 49.48 0.69 8.87
CA GLN A 165 48.21 -0.07 8.84
C GLN A 165 47.23 0.42 9.90
N THR A 166 47.72 0.65 11.12
CA THR A 166 46.89 1.18 12.22
C THR A 166 46.32 2.55 11.90
N TYR A 167 47.15 3.45 11.33
CA TYR A 167 46.71 4.77 10.89
C TYR A 167 45.66 4.68 9.80
N GLU A 168 45.86 3.86 8.75
CA GLU A 168 44.85 3.73 7.67
C GLU A 168 43.53 3.16 8.18
N ASN A 169 43.57 2.14 9.05
CA ASN A 169 42.37 1.60 9.67
C ASN A 169 41.61 2.63 10.53
N ALA A 170 42.33 3.41 11.34
CA ALA A 170 41.74 4.45 12.16
C ALA A 170 41.18 5.60 11.30
N ARG A 171 41.84 5.94 10.17
CA ARG A 171 41.37 6.92 9.21
C ARG A 171 40.04 6.50 8.59
N ILE A 172 39.94 5.28 8.06
CA ILE A 172 38.73 4.73 7.45
C ILE A 172 37.60 4.72 8.47
N SER A 173 37.87 4.27 9.70
CA SER A 173 36.87 4.24 10.77
C SER A 173 36.34 5.64 11.12
N TYR A 174 37.25 6.64 11.20
CA TYR A 174 36.87 8.00 11.48
C TYR A 174 36.07 8.64 10.33
N GLU A 175 36.55 8.48 9.07
CA GLU A 175 35.85 9.01 7.89
C GLU A 175 34.43 8.44 7.76
N ALA A 176 34.24 7.17 8.08
CA ALA A 176 32.93 6.51 7.99
C ALA A 176 31.90 7.11 8.95
N VAL A 177 32.32 7.51 10.17
CA VAL A 177 31.40 8.06 11.19
C VAL A 177 31.37 9.59 11.20
N ALA A 178 32.39 10.26 10.67
CA ALA A 178 32.48 11.73 10.66
C ALA A 178 31.57 12.39 9.63
N GLN A 179 31.11 11.64 8.59
CA GLN A 179 30.17 12.16 7.62
C GLN A 179 28.84 12.54 8.29
N ASN A 180 28.33 13.73 7.98
CA ASN A 180 27.07 14.28 8.55
C ASN A 180 27.08 14.48 10.07
N HIS A 181 28.24 14.47 10.73
CA HIS A 181 28.35 14.78 12.15
C HIS A 181 28.46 16.29 12.39
N SER A 182 27.73 16.78 13.38
CA SER A 182 27.74 18.17 13.81
C SER A 182 27.83 18.29 15.36
N ALA A 183 27.91 19.51 15.87
CA ALA A 183 27.87 19.75 17.32
C ALA A 183 26.56 19.27 17.98
N GLN A 184 25.50 19.14 17.21
CA GLN A 184 24.18 18.66 17.67
C GLN A 184 24.05 17.13 17.60
N GLY A 185 24.95 16.45 16.90
CA GLY A 185 24.97 15.00 16.70
C GLY A 185 25.13 14.59 15.25
N GLN A 186 24.82 13.33 14.97
CA GLN A 186 24.85 12.73 13.65
C GLN A 186 23.55 13.01 12.90
N ALA A 187 23.63 13.70 11.76
CA ALA A 187 22.49 13.91 10.90
C ALA A 187 22.20 12.67 10.04
N ILE A 188 20.94 12.26 10.01
CA ILE A 188 20.44 11.20 9.15
C ILE A 188 19.66 11.85 8.01
N PRO A 189 20.22 11.88 6.79
CA PRO A 189 19.57 12.50 5.64
C PRO A 189 18.56 11.56 4.98
N SER A 190 17.64 12.16 4.22
CA SER A 190 16.74 11.41 3.34
C SER A 190 17.52 10.65 2.26
N PRO A 191 17.31 9.34 2.10
CA PRO A 191 17.97 8.55 1.06
C PRO A 191 17.48 8.86 -0.36
N ILE A 192 16.24 9.34 -0.49
CA ILE A 192 15.59 9.66 -1.77
C ILE A 192 14.82 10.98 -1.68
N SER A 193 14.53 11.60 -2.82
CA SER A 193 13.56 12.72 -2.90
C SER A 193 12.15 12.14 -2.96
N GLY A 194 11.18 12.78 -2.29
CA GLY A 194 9.80 12.31 -2.25
C GLY A 194 9.02 12.91 -1.09
N TYR A 195 8.20 12.08 -0.45
CA TYR A 195 7.35 12.46 0.68
C TYR A 195 7.62 11.57 1.88
N VAL A 196 7.57 12.14 3.07
CA VAL A 196 7.60 11.36 4.31
C VAL A 196 6.33 10.50 4.38
N LYS A 197 6.50 9.18 4.35
CA LYS A 197 5.39 8.22 4.43
C LYS A 197 4.98 7.98 5.87
N SER A 198 5.96 7.71 6.74
CA SER A 198 5.72 7.47 8.15
C SER A 198 6.95 7.78 8.98
N LEU A 199 6.72 8.22 10.22
CA LEU A 199 7.73 8.37 11.25
C LEU A 199 7.68 7.12 12.13
N LEU A 200 8.80 6.39 12.21
CA LEU A 200 8.90 5.12 12.93
C LEU A 200 9.46 5.28 14.35
N VAL A 201 9.88 6.50 14.68
CA VAL A 201 10.44 6.90 15.98
C VAL A 201 9.87 8.24 16.43
N LYS A 202 10.00 8.54 17.70
CA LYS A 202 9.57 9.79 18.33
C LYS A 202 10.76 10.59 18.82
N GLU A 203 10.54 11.89 19.04
CA GLU A 203 11.50 12.75 19.71
C GLU A 203 11.85 12.17 21.08
N GLY A 204 13.16 12.06 21.36
CA GLY A 204 13.67 11.50 22.62
C GLY A 204 13.83 9.98 22.66
N ASP A 205 13.39 9.25 21.64
CA ASP A 205 13.62 7.79 21.57
C ASP A 205 15.11 7.48 21.48
N TYR A 206 15.54 6.44 22.19
CA TYR A 206 16.86 5.87 22.01
C TYR A 206 16.84 4.83 20.89
N VAL A 207 17.77 4.94 19.94
CA VAL A 207 17.86 4.05 18.78
C VAL A 207 19.25 3.41 18.67
N THR A 208 19.28 2.21 18.12
CA THR A 208 20.50 1.46 17.82
C THR A 208 20.84 1.51 16.33
N VAL A 209 22.08 1.19 16.01
CA VAL A 209 22.55 1.14 14.60
C VAL A 209 21.68 0.19 13.77
N GLY A 210 21.25 0.63 12.59
CA GLY A 210 20.39 -0.13 11.69
C GLY A 210 18.90 -0.01 11.98
N GLN A 211 18.50 0.65 13.07
CA GLN A 211 17.07 0.84 13.39
C GLN A 211 16.41 1.78 12.38
N PRO A 212 15.23 1.43 11.84
CA PRO A 212 14.48 2.28 10.92
C PRO A 212 13.91 3.52 11.66
N LEU A 213 14.05 4.68 11.04
CA LEU A 213 13.67 5.97 11.61
C LEU A 213 12.51 6.63 10.85
N VAL A 214 12.66 6.80 9.54
CA VAL A 214 11.70 7.50 8.69
C VAL A 214 11.56 6.75 7.37
N SER A 215 10.33 6.45 6.97
CA SER A 215 10.03 5.92 5.65
C SER A 215 9.70 7.05 4.68
N VAL A 216 10.31 7.05 3.51
CA VAL A 216 10.15 8.05 2.45
C VAL A 216 9.70 7.34 1.17
N THR A 217 8.71 7.93 0.48
CA THR A 217 8.18 7.37 -0.77
C THR A 217 8.17 8.41 -1.88
N GLN A 218 8.44 7.97 -3.12
CA GLN A 218 8.37 8.83 -4.30
C GLN A 218 7.03 8.77 -5.02
N ASN A 219 6.27 7.68 -4.86
CA ASN A 219 5.00 7.43 -5.56
C ASN A 219 5.06 7.61 -7.10
N ARG A 220 6.21 7.38 -7.71
CA ARG A 220 6.39 7.51 -9.17
C ARG A 220 5.69 6.39 -9.93
N LYS A 221 5.77 5.19 -9.38
CA LYS A 221 5.14 4.00 -9.92
C LYS A 221 4.30 3.37 -8.83
N LEU A 222 3.08 3.07 -9.18
CA LEU A 222 2.15 2.42 -8.27
C LEU A 222 1.77 1.05 -8.85
N PHE A 223 1.50 0.10 -8.01
CA PHE A 223 0.85 -1.12 -8.40
C PHE A 223 -0.38 -1.39 -7.53
N LEU A 224 -1.37 -1.96 -8.15
CA LEU A 224 -2.57 -2.44 -7.49
C LEU A 224 -2.36 -3.91 -7.17
N ARG A 225 -2.39 -4.26 -5.90
CA ARG A 225 -2.45 -5.63 -5.43
C ARG A 225 -3.90 -5.97 -5.12
N ALA A 226 -4.46 -6.91 -5.86
CA ALA A 226 -5.79 -7.44 -5.64
C ALA A 226 -5.70 -8.78 -4.92
N ASP A 227 -6.51 -8.97 -3.86
CA ASP A 227 -6.54 -10.19 -3.06
C ASP A 227 -7.70 -11.07 -3.57
N VAL A 228 -7.38 -12.14 -4.29
CA VAL A 228 -8.34 -13.01 -4.99
C VAL A 228 -8.54 -14.30 -4.23
N SER A 229 -9.80 -14.69 -3.99
CA SER A 229 -10.15 -15.94 -3.31
C SER A 229 -9.61 -17.17 -4.07
N GLU A 230 -9.17 -18.21 -3.33
CA GLU A 230 -8.60 -19.45 -3.86
C GLU A 230 -9.52 -20.17 -4.88
N LYS A 231 -10.83 -20.03 -4.75
CA LYS A 231 -11.81 -20.60 -5.70
C LYS A 231 -11.61 -20.15 -7.15
N TYR A 232 -10.94 -19.00 -7.37
CA TYR A 232 -10.66 -18.47 -8.71
C TYR A 232 -9.29 -18.87 -9.24
N TYR A 233 -8.54 -19.70 -8.52
CA TYR A 233 -7.20 -20.14 -8.93
C TYR A 233 -7.11 -20.65 -10.37
N PRO A 234 -8.05 -21.48 -10.88
CA PRO A 234 -8.00 -21.98 -12.26
C PRO A 234 -8.04 -20.88 -13.30
N TYR A 235 -8.63 -19.73 -12.97
CA TYR A 235 -8.83 -18.60 -13.88
C TYR A 235 -7.71 -17.55 -13.81
N LEU A 236 -6.80 -17.62 -12.83
CA LEU A 236 -5.75 -16.61 -12.67
C LEU A 236 -4.84 -16.49 -13.91
N ARG A 237 -4.61 -17.60 -14.62
CA ARG A 237 -3.79 -17.62 -15.83
C ARG A 237 -4.45 -16.94 -17.02
N THR A 238 -5.76 -16.80 -17.02
CA THR A 238 -6.54 -16.23 -18.13
C THR A 238 -6.91 -14.77 -17.89
N ILE A 239 -6.48 -14.17 -16.77
CA ILE A 239 -6.73 -12.75 -16.50
C ILE A 239 -5.96 -11.92 -17.51
N GLY A 240 -6.68 -11.19 -18.36
CA GLY A 240 -6.10 -10.32 -19.39
C GLY A 240 -6.09 -8.85 -19.03
N SER A 241 -6.98 -8.42 -18.12
CA SER A 241 -7.14 -7.00 -17.75
C SER A 241 -7.72 -6.87 -16.34
N ALA A 242 -7.67 -5.66 -15.81
CA ALA A 242 -8.33 -5.30 -14.56
C ALA A 242 -8.89 -3.88 -14.64
N ASN A 243 -10.05 -3.68 -14.01
CA ASN A 243 -10.64 -2.38 -13.81
C ASN A 243 -10.82 -2.19 -12.30
N PHE A 244 -10.65 -0.97 -11.82
CA PHE A 244 -10.86 -0.68 -10.40
C PHE A 244 -11.53 0.67 -10.19
N CYS A 245 -12.23 0.82 -9.09
CA CYS A 245 -12.74 2.10 -8.61
C CYS A 245 -12.22 2.36 -7.20
N THR A 246 -12.12 3.62 -6.85
CA THR A 246 -11.70 4.06 -5.51
C THR A 246 -12.94 4.43 -4.69
N PRO A 247 -12.92 4.24 -3.35
CA PRO A 247 -14.09 4.51 -2.51
C PRO A 247 -14.50 5.99 -2.46
N TYR A 248 -13.62 6.90 -2.88
CA TYR A 248 -13.89 8.35 -2.86
C TYR A 248 -14.46 8.90 -4.18
N ASN A 249 -14.50 8.09 -5.23
CA ASN A 249 -15.18 8.43 -6.47
C ASN A 249 -15.73 7.15 -7.14
N ASN A 250 -16.78 7.31 -7.93
CA ASN A 250 -17.40 6.20 -8.67
C ASN A 250 -16.77 5.99 -10.06
N LYS A 251 -15.67 6.66 -10.35
CA LYS A 251 -14.99 6.51 -11.64
C LYS A 251 -14.30 5.15 -11.72
N VAL A 252 -14.58 4.43 -12.78
CA VAL A 252 -13.89 3.17 -13.11
C VAL A 252 -12.63 3.51 -13.89
N TYR A 253 -11.50 3.04 -13.38
CA TYR A 253 -10.20 3.15 -14.03
C TYR A 253 -9.85 1.82 -14.69
N THR A 254 -9.43 1.86 -15.94
CA THR A 254 -8.98 0.67 -16.67
C THR A 254 -7.46 0.62 -16.73
N LEU A 255 -6.87 -0.57 -16.71
CA LEU A 255 -5.42 -0.72 -16.89
C LEU A 255 -4.93 -0.09 -18.19
N LYS A 256 -5.73 -0.16 -19.26
CA LYS A 256 -5.39 0.41 -20.58
C LYS A 256 -5.27 1.93 -20.53
N GLU A 257 -6.21 2.64 -19.86
CA GLU A 257 -6.16 4.10 -19.71
C GLU A 257 -4.95 4.56 -18.90
N LEU A 258 -4.53 3.75 -17.93
CA LEU A 258 -3.39 4.06 -17.07
C LEU A 258 -2.05 3.54 -17.61
N ASN A 259 -2.01 3.00 -18.83
CA ASN A 259 -0.85 2.31 -19.38
C ASN A 259 -0.31 1.21 -18.43
N GLY A 260 -1.22 0.63 -17.65
CA GLY A 260 -0.91 -0.43 -16.71
C GLY A 260 -0.82 -1.79 -17.41
N ARG A 261 -0.16 -2.71 -16.73
CA ARG A 261 -0.06 -4.11 -17.18
C ARG A 261 -0.18 -5.06 -16.00
N LEU A 262 -0.67 -6.25 -16.28
CA LEU A 262 -0.62 -7.34 -15.31
C LEU A 262 0.84 -7.75 -15.11
N LEU A 263 1.30 -7.78 -13.85
CA LEU A 263 2.69 -8.11 -13.52
C LEU A 263 2.84 -9.59 -13.19
N SER A 264 2.07 -10.06 -12.23
CA SER A 264 2.15 -11.43 -11.74
C SER A 264 0.93 -11.79 -10.89
N TYR A 265 0.80 -13.08 -10.61
CA TYR A 265 -0.08 -13.60 -9.58
C TYR A 265 0.68 -14.61 -8.72
N GLY A 266 0.34 -14.71 -7.45
CA GLY A 266 1.01 -15.61 -6.52
C GLY A 266 0.15 -15.94 -5.32
N LYS A 267 0.52 -16.99 -4.57
CA LYS A 267 -0.15 -17.37 -3.33
C LYS A 267 0.28 -16.43 -2.21
N ALA A 268 -0.67 -15.90 -1.46
CA ALA A 268 -0.38 -15.16 -0.24
C ALA A 268 0.07 -16.16 0.85
N SER A 269 1.15 -15.83 1.56
CA SER A 269 1.64 -16.66 2.65
C SER A 269 0.67 -16.60 3.83
N GLY A 270 0.14 -17.77 4.24
CA GLY A 270 -0.69 -17.92 5.45
C GLY A 270 -2.19 -17.66 5.30
N GLU A 271 -2.69 -17.32 4.10
CA GLU A 271 -4.10 -17.06 3.85
C GLU A 271 -4.60 -17.88 2.64
N ASN A 272 -5.90 -18.24 2.63
CA ASN A 272 -6.56 -18.91 1.49
C ASN A 272 -6.87 -17.94 0.36
N SER A 273 -5.93 -17.05 0.06
CA SER A 273 -6.07 -16.03 -0.98
C SER A 273 -4.83 -15.97 -1.86
N TYR A 274 -5.05 -15.58 -3.11
CA TYR A 274 -4.01 -15.28 -4.08
C TYR A 274 -3.97 -13.77 -4.31
N TYR A 275 -2.81 -13.23 -4.57
CA TYR A 275 -2.68 -11.85 -5.01
C TYR A 275 -2.36 -11.76 -6.50
N VAL A 276 -2.92 -10.75 -7.12
CA VAL A 276 -2.69 -10.39 -8.53
C VAL A 276 -2.19 -8.97 -8.59
#